data_a1847422ebb3ca040404bb8118a6690a
#
_entry.id   a1847422ebb3ca040404bb8118a6690a
#
_cell.length_a   1.000
_cell.length_b   1.000
_cell.length_c   1.000
_cell.angle_alpha   90.00
_cell.angle_beta   90.00
_cell.angle_gamma   90.00
#
_symmetry.space_group_name_H-M   'P 1'
#
loop_
_entity.id
_entity.type
_entity.pdbx_description
1 polymer ?
#
loop_
_entity_poly.entity_id
_entity_poly.type
_entity_poly.pdbx_seq_one_letter_code
_entity_poly.pdbx_strand_id
1 'polypeptide(L)'
;MAAYAFLLGSLWAADPDGAALYQARCAACHDNNSAEERAPKREQIAARKPEAIVGAMFDGAMIAQASGLTLDEGRAIARFITGKEFSAASDVSMGKCDAPAKKLSFAPGDWNGWSVESDNSRYQAKPGLSAADVPRLKVKWAFGFPGDSRAFAQPSVVGGRVFVGSAGGKVFSLDAATGCTYWSFKADGAVRTAITIARPKTGSRYIAYFGDLRGTAYAVDASSGALIWKVNLDKHPYARITGSPIFYEGRLLVPMASFEEASGIAPGYKCCTFRGSLASLDAETGRQLWKSYTVLDPPKAFKKNKNGGQMYGPAGAGVWSAPTIDAKRKLVYVATGDSYTDVELNTSDAILAFRIDNGSLVWVSQVTAHDNFIVACPNRSPNCPEVLGPDYDFGTSPILRTLAGGKQIIVAAQKSGVVWGLDPDQKGRVLWSTKIGAGSVQGGVEWGHSADRENTYAAVSDVSAGVDAQPGISALKLATGEKIWSTPAP
;
A
#
# COMPACT_ATOMS: atom_id res chain seq x y z
N MET A 1 -58.33 -8.67 -10.79
CA MET A 1 -57.05 -8.09 -10.29
C MET A 1 -56.12 -9.25 -9.98
N ALA A 2 -55.17 -9.55 -10.86
CA ALA A 2 -54.19 -10.63 -10.68
C ALA A 2 -52.91 -10.05 -10.14
N ALA A 3 -52.48 -10.44 -8.92
CA ALA A 3 -51.26 -10.05 -8.31
C ALA A 3 -50.11 -10.85 -8.89
N TYR A 4 -49.18 -10.19 -9.57
CA TYR A 4 -47.91 -10.76 -9.99
C TYR A 4 -46.91 -10.67 -8.80
N ALA A 5 -46.58 -11.81 -8.22
CA ALA A 5 -45.49 -11.93 -7.27
C ALA A 5 -44.17 -12.02 -8.05
N PHE A 6 -43.33 -10.97 -7.94
CA PHE A 6 -41.95 -11.00 -8.41
C PHE A 6 -41.11 -11.82 -7.41
N LEU A 7 -40.70 -13.01 -7.79
CA LEU A 7 -39.67 -13.79 -7.11
C LEU A 7 -38.31 -13.17 -7.48
N LEU A 8 -37.73 -12.41 -6.57
CA LEU A 8 -36.34 -12.04 -6.62
C LEU A 8 -35.47 -13.25 -6.28
N GLY A 9 -35.09 -14.00 -7.29
CA GLY A 9 -34.04 -15.03 -7.15
C GLY A 9 -32.71 -14.35 -6.91
N SER A 10 -32.11 -14.56 -5.73
CA SER A 10 -30.71 -14.25 -5.46
C SER A 10 -29.81 -15.04 -6.40
N LEU A 11 -29.24 -14.38 -7.40
CA LEU A 11 -28.17 -14.92 -8.22
C LEU A 11 -26.95 -15.13 -7.34
N TRP A 12 -26.74 -16.30 -6.82
CA TRP A 12 -25.48 -16.75 -6.26
C TRP A 12 -24.49 -16.78 -7.41
N ALA A 13 -23.41 -16.00 -7.36
CA ALA A 13 -22.32 -16.13 -8.30
C ALA A 13 -21.78 -17.56 -8.17
N ALA A 14 -21.68 -18.27 -9.29
CA ALA A 14 -21.11 -19.61 -9.31
C ALA A 14 -19.66 -19.56 -8.78
N ASP A 15 -19.25 -20.58 -8.04
CA ASP A 15 -17.85 -20.70 -7.57
C ASP A 15 -16.90 -20.68 -8.78
N PRO A 16 -15.74 -20.02 -8.67
CA PRO A 16 -14.78 -19.94 -9.77
C PRO A 16 -14.31 -21.35 -10.21
N ASP A 17 -14.24 -21.58 -11.51
CA ASP A 17 -13.69 -22.82 -12.08
C ASP A 17 -12.16 -22.80 -11.97
N GLY A 18 -11.63 -23.45 -10.94
CA GLY A 18 -10.19 -23.55 -10.68
C GLY A 18 -9.42 -24.29 -11.76
N ALA A 19 -10.04 -25.25 -12.46
CA ALA A 19 -9.40 -25.98 -13.54
C ALA A 19 -9.22 -25.10 -14.78
N ALA A 20 -10.28 -24.41 -15.20
CA ALA A 20 -10.23 -23.49 -16.33
C ALA A 20 -9.23 -22.34 -16.09
N LEU A 21 -9.22 -21.79 -14.88
CA LEU A 21 -8.28 -20.73 -14.47
C LEU A 21 -6.84 -21.24 -14.47
N TYR A 22 -6.58 -22.45 -13.97
CA TYR A 22 -5.25 -23.05 -13.99
C TYR A 22 -4.76 -23.25 -15.43
N GLN A 23 -5.56 -23.81 -16.33
CA GLN A 23 -5.21 -23.99 -17.73
C GLN A 23 -4.88 -22.66 -18.41
N ALA A 24 -5.63 -21.62 -18.13
CA ALA A 24 -5.43 -20.30 -18.74
C ALA A 24 -4.20 -19.55 -18.23
N ARG A 25 -3.75 -19.81 -17.00
CA ARG A 25 -2.76 -18.96 -16.32
C ARG A 25 -1.48 -19.68 -15.85
N CYS A 26 -1.54 -20.98 -15.62
CA CYS A 26 -0.50 -21.71 -14.90
C CYS A 26 0.08 -22.87 -15.69
N ALA A 27 -0.76 -23.58 -16.47
CA ALA A 27 -0.40 -24.83 -17.16
C ALA A 27 0.76 -24.68 -18.13
N ALA A 28 0.87 -23.53 -18.82
CA ALA A 28 1.93 -23.28 -19.79
C ALA A 28 3.34 -23.46 -19.19
N CYS A 29 3.54 -23.14 -17.91
CA CYS A 29 4.83 -23.27 -17.22
C CYS A 29 4.89 -24.52 -16.33
N HIS A 30 3.78 -24.92 -15.72
CA HIS A 30 3.78 -25.99 -14.70
C HIS A 30 3.44 -27.38 -15.21
N ASP A 31 2.83 -27.49 -16.41
CA ASP A 31 2.56 -28.76 -17.08
C ASP A 31 3.57 -29.06 -18.21
N ASN A 32 4.46 -28.12 -18.56
CA ASN A 32 5.49 -28.31 -19.55
C ASN A 32 6.73 -29.05 -19.00
N ASN A 33 7.29 -29.95 -19.85
CA ASN A 33 8.45 -30.79 -19.49
C ASN A 33 9.79 -30.24 -19.98
N SER A 34 9.91 -28.96 -20.37
CA SER A 34 11.18 -28.44 -20.84
C SER A 34 12.18 -28.32 -19.66
N ALA A 35 13.38 -28.92 -19.83
CA ALA A 35 14.43 -28.94 -18.81
C ALA A 35 14.99 -27.55 -18.48
N GLU A 36 14.61 -26.54 -19.24
CA GLU A 36 15.06 -25.14 -19.09
C GLU A 36 14.15 -24.30 -18.21
N GLU A 37 12.93 -24.77 -17.91
CA GLU A 37 12.01 -24.02 -17.08
C GLU A 37 12.25 -24.30 -15.60
N ARG A 38 12.60 -23.25 -14.87
CA ARG A 38 12.74 -23.26 -13.38
C ARG A 38 11.41 -23.39 -12.65
N ALA A 39 10.29 -23.51 -13.36
CA ALA A 39 8.99 -23.68 -12.75
C ALA A 39 8.85 -25.07 -12.13
N PRO A 40 8.44 -25.21 -10.87
CA PRO A 40 8.19 -26.50 -10.28
C PRO A 40 7.05 -27.20 -11.02
N LYS A 41 7.17 -28.51 -11.24
CA LYS A 41 6.12 -29.31 -11.90
C LYS A 41 4.84 -29.32 -11.06
N ARG A 42 3.69 -29.52 -11.72
CA ARG A 42 2.38 -29.55 -11.06
C ARG A 42 2.34 -30.50 -9.88
N GLU A 43 2.97 -31.69 -9.97
CA GLU A 43 3.01 -32.67 -8.89
C GLU A 43 3.77 -32.13 -7.66
N GLN A 44 4.84 -31.37 -7.87
CA GLN A 44 5.60 -30.74 -6.80
C GLN A 44 4.83 -29.62 -6.11
N ILE A 45 3.97 -28.92 -6.88
CA ILE A 45 3.10 -27.88 -6.32
C ILE A 45 1.93 -28.55 -5.58
N ALA A 46 1.36 -29.64 -6.11
CA ALA A 46 0.26 -30.39 -5.51
C ALA A 46 0.61 -30.97 -4.12
N ALA A 47 1.88 -31.23 -3.89
CA ALA A 47 2.36 -31.69 -2.57
C ALA A 47 2.25 -30.61 -1.48
N ARG A 48 2.15 -29.36 -1.85
CA ARG A 48 2.10 -28.21 -0.92
C ARG A 48 0.72 -28.06 -0.25
N LYS A 49 0.64 -27.22 0.76
CA LYS A 49 -0.64 -26.78 1.34
C LYS A 49 -1.32 -25.77 0.41
N PRO A 50 -2.67 -25.78 0.26
CA PRO A 50 -3.38 -24.79 -0.55
C PRO A 50 -3.05 -23.34 -0.19
N GLU A 51 -2.87 -23.06 1.11
CA GLU A 51 -2.49 -21.73 1.62
C GLU A 51 -1.14 -21.27 1.08
N ALA A 52 -0.18 -22.18 0.94
CA ALA A 52 1.14 -21.86 0.42
C ALA A 52 1.09 -21.52 -1.08
N ILE A 53 0.18 -22.15 -1.83
CA ILE A 53 -0.04 -21.85 -3.25
C ILE A 53 -0.69 -20.47 -3.41
N VAL A 54 -1.71 -20.16 -2.59
CA VAL A 54 -2.32 -18.82 -2.56
C VAL A 54 -1.27 -17.77 -2.18
N GLY A 55 -0.44 -18.06 -1.19
CA GLY A 55 0.66 -17.16 -0.82
C GLY A 55 1.63 -16.91 -1.97
N ALA A 56 2.00 -17.94 -2.74
CA ALA A 56 2.85 -17.77 -3.91
C ALA A 56 2.22 -16.90 -5.01
N MET A 57 0.90 -17.00 -5.20
CA MET A 57 0.15 -16.23 -6.21
C MET A 57 -0.01 -14.76 -5.84
N PHE A 58 -0.31 -14.44 -4.59
CA PHE A 58 -0.70 -13.08 -4.21
C PHE A 58 0.40 -12.28 -3.51
N ASP A 59 1.47 -12.95 -3.07
CA ASP A 59 2.54 -12.34 -2.29
C ASP A 59 3.93 -12.92 -2.57
N GLY A 60 4.03 -13.83 -3.56
CA GLY A 60 5.26 -14.57 -3.81
C GLY A 60 5.63 -14.65 -5.29
N ALA A 61 6.35 -15.71 -5.65
CA ALA A 61 6.97 -15.87 -6.96
C ALA A 61 6.00 -15.86 -8.16
N MET A 62 4.70 -16.11 -7.93
CA MET A 62 3.67 -16.17 -8.98
C MET A 62 2.78 -14.92 -9.04
N ILE A 63 3.14 -13.85 -8.34
CA ILE A 63 2.31 -12.65 -8.24
C ILE A 63 2.02 -12.00 -9.60
N ALA A 64 2.98 -12.05 -10.53
CA ALA A 64 2.80 -11.53 -11.89
C ALA A 64 1.78 -12.36 -12.69
N GLN A 65 1.86 -13.68 -12.61
CA GLN A 65 0.99 -14.61 -13.32
C GLN A 65 -0.43 -14.64 -12.74
N ALA A 66 -0.55 -14.40 -11.44
CA ALA A 66 -1.82 -14.30 -10.74
C ALA A 66 -2.45 -12.90 -10.79
N SER A 67 -1.79 -11.94 -11.43
CA SER A 67 -2.31 -10.58 -11.55
C SER A 67 -3.70 -10.57 -12.20
N GLY A 68 -4.62 -9.82 -11.59
CA GLY A 68 -6.02 -9.76 -12.02
C GLY A 68 -6.92 -10.89 -11.49
N LEU A 69 -6.35 -11.94 -10.87
CA LEU A 69 -7.17 -12.95 -10.18
C LEU A 69 -7.73 -12.41 -8.86
N THR A 70 -8.96 -12.81 -8.56
CA THR A 70 -9.51 -12.62 -7.21
C THR A 70 -8.89 -13.64 -6.25
N LEU A 71 -8.97 -13.36 -4.95
CA LEU A 71 -8.53 -14.32 -3.94
C LEU A 71 -9.33 -15.63 -4.04
N ASP A 72 -10.63 -15.56 -4.35
CA ASP A 72 -11.49 -16.74 -4.49
C ASP A 72 -11.13 -17.55 -5.74
N GLU A 73 -10.77 -16.91 -6.86
CA GLU A 73 -10.18 -17.57 -8.03
C GLU A 73 -8.82 -18.21 -7.69
N GLY A 74 -7.95 -17.54 -6.97
CA GLY A 74 -6.69 -18.12 -6.50
C GLY A 74 -6.89 -19.32 -5.58
N ARG A 75 -7.89 -19.27 -4.72
CA ARG A 75 -8.29 -20.40 -3.87
C ARG A 75 -8.85 -21.57 -4.70
N ALA A 76 -9.65 -21.29 -5.71
CA ALA A 76 -10.15 -22.32 -6.63
C ALA A 76 -9.02 -23.01 -7.38
N ILE A 77 -8.03 -22.26 -7.88
CA ILE A 77 -6.82 -22.79 -8.48
C ILE A 77 -6.04 -23.66 -7.49
N ALA A 78 -5.86 -23.21 -6.26
CA ALA A 78 -5.10 -23.95 -5.24
C ALA A 78 -5.80 -25.27 -4.86
N ARG A 79 -7.13 -25.28 -4.74
CA ARG A 79 -7.91 -26.53 -4.55
C ARG A 79 -7.77 -27.47 -5.73
N PHE A 80 -7.86 -26.95 -6.95
CA PHE A 80 -7.70 -27.75 -8.17
C PHE A 80 -6.32 -28.41 -8.26
N ILE A 81 -5.27 -27.67 -7.95
CA ILE A 81 -3.88 -28.19 -7.99
C ILE A 81 -3.67 -29.26 -6.93
N THR A 82 -4.12 -29.01 -5.70
CA THR A 82 -3.78 -29.85 -4.53
C THR A 82 -4.78 -30.97 -4.29
N GLY A 83 -6.00 -30.87 -4.79
CA GLY A 83 -7.11 -31.73 -4.40
C GLY A 83 -7.47 -31.66 -2.91
N LYS A 84 -6.94 -30.64 -2.19
CA LYS A 84 -7.12 -30.48 -0.75
C LYS A 84 -8.00 -29.26 -0.48
N GLU A 85 -8.85 -29.37 0.53
CA GLU A 85 -9.50 -28.21 1.10
C GLU A 85 -8.48 -27.36 1.87
N PHE A 86 -8.74 -26.07 1.92
CA PHE A 86 -8.02 -25.22 2.86
C PHE A 86 -8.24 -25.80 4.25
N SER A 87 -7.15 -25.88 5.03
CA SER A 87 -7.31 -26.19 6.44
C SER A 87 -8.47 -25.31 6.91
N ALA A 88 -9.51 -25.95 7.46
CA ALA A 88 -10.53 -25.20 8.14
C ALA A 88 -9.72 -24.27 9.03
N ALA A 89 -9.60 -23.00 8.61
CA ALA A 89 -9.22 -21.98 9.54
C ALA A 89 -10.20 -22.30 10.66
N SER A 90 -9.70 -22.90 11.73
CA SER A 90 -10.47 -22.90 12.93
C SER A 90 -10.97 -21.47 12.93
N ASP A 91 -12.28 -21.29 12.74
CA ASP A 91 -12.91 -20.01 13.05
C ASP A 91 -12.62 -19.80 14.53
N VAL A 92 -11.35 -19.58 14.81
CA VAL A 92 -10.86 -18.87 15.95
C VAL A 92 -11.11 -17.41 15.61
N SER A 93 -12.35 -17.16 15.15
CA SER A 93 -13.02 -15.95 15.44
C SER A 93 -12.95 -15.90 16.96
N MET A 94 -12.03 -15.13 17.47
CA MET A 94 -12.23 -14.56 18.78
C MET A 94 -13.69 -14.13 18.75
N GLY A 95 -14.58 -14.77 19.51
CA GLY A 95 -16.00 -14.79 19.29
C GLY A 95 -16.57 -13.43 18.98
N LYS A 96 -17.70 -13.35 18.34
CA LYS A 96 -18.42 -12.09 18.23
C LYS A 96 -18.55 -11.50 19.64
N CYS A 97 -18.40 -10.20 19.75
CA CYS A 97 -18.62 -9.56 21.04
C CYS A 97 -20.07 -9.80 21.49
N ASP A 98 -20.24 -10.24 22.72
CA ASP A 98 -21.59 -10.50 23.29
C ASP A 98 -22.37 -9.20 23.51
N ALA A 99 -21.66 -8.11 23.84
CA ALA A 99 -22.26 -6.78 24.01
C ALA A 99 -22.15 -5.96 22.73
N PRO A 100 -23.19 -5.14 22.43
CA PRO A 100 -23.12 -4.20 21.34
C PRO A 100 -21.99 -3.20 21.54
N ALA A 101 -21.35 -2.81 20.47
CA ALA A 101 -20.28 -1.83 20.49
C ALA A 101 -20.76 -0.50 21.10
N LYS A 102 -19.96 0.07 21.99
CA LYS A 102 -20.19 1.44 22.50
C LYS A 102 -20.20 2.43 21.33
N LYS A 103 -20.91 3.53 21.48
CA LYS A 103 -20.90 4.63 20.51
C LYS A 103 -19.45 5.08 20.27
N LEU A 104 -19.05 5.11 19.00
CA LEU A 104 -17.70 5.54 18.64
C LEU A 104 -17.50 7.03 18.97
N SER A 105 -16.40 7.36 19.63
CA SER A 105 -15.98 8.73 19.91
C SER A 105 -14.46 8.78 19.97
N PHE A 106 -13.85 9.81 19.40
CA PHE A 106 -12.40 10.00 19.49
C PHE A 106 -11.97 10.35 20.91
N ALA A 107 -10.82 9.83 21.31
CA ALA A 107 -10.20 10.08 22.59
C ALA A 107 -8.72 10.51 22.42
N PRO A 108 -8.15 11.26 23.38
CA PRO A 108 -6.72 11.48 23.44
C PRO A 108 -6.00 10.13 23.50
N GLY A 109 -4.98 9.93 22.67
CA GLY A 109 -4.26 8.65 22.58
C GLY A 109 -4.75 7.71 21.46
N ASP A 110 -5.86 8.04 20.79
CA ASP A 110 -6.27 7.31 19.60
C ASP A 110 -5.21 7.41 18.49
N TRP A 111 -5.14 6.34 17.68
CA TRP A 111 -4.30 6.28 16.48
C TRP A 111 -5.18 6.05 15.27
N ASN A 112 -5.36 7.07 14.43
CA ASN A 112 -6.32 7.03 13.34
C ASN A 112 -5.66 7.01 11.96
N GLY A 113 -5.72 5.88 11.28
CA GLY A 113 -5.13 5.73 9.96
C GLY A 113 -3.63 5.48 9.98
N TRP A 114 -2.90 6.03 9.00
CA TRP A 114 -1.45 5.86 8.88
C TRP A 114 -0.67 6.57 9.98
N SER A 115 -1.18 7.69 10.44
CA SER A 115 -0.60 8.50 11.52
C SER A 115 -1.69 9.04 12.44
N VAL A 116 -1.31 9.59 13.58
CA VAL A 116 -2.21 10.29 14.50
C VAL A 116 -2.75 11.56 13.85
N GLU A 117 -1.88 12.32 13.21
CA GLU A 117 -2.18 13.58 12.55
C GLU A 117 -1.94 13.49 11.04
N SER A 118 -2.51 14.43 10.30
CA SER A 118 -2.39 14.50 8.85
C SER A 118 -1.01 14.94 8.32
N ASP A 119 -0.09 15.26 9.20
CA ASP A 119 1.31 15.56 8.93
C ASP A 119 2.19 14.32 8.72
N ASN A 120 1.61 13.14 8.91
CA ASN A 120 2.25 11.82 8.86
C ASN A 120 3.45 11.65 9.79
N SER A 121 3.51 12.43 10.88
CA SER A 121 4.62 12.34 11.85
C SER A 121 4.75 10.98 12.53
N ARG A 122 3.66 10.21 12.58
CA ARG A 122 3.60 8.94 13.31
C ARG A 122 4.04 9.08 14.77
N TYR A 123 3.70 10.23 15.35
CA TYR A 123 4.02 10.60 16.71
C TYR A 123 2.76 10.74 17.55
N GLN A 124 2.67 9.93 18.61
CA GLN A 124 1.59 10.03 19.60
C GLN A 124 2.07 10.86 20.79
N ALA A 125 1.63 12.11 20.86
CA ALA A 125 2.02 13.03 21.93
C ALA A 125 1.46 12.64 23.32
N LYS A 126 0.42 11.79 23.35
CA LYS A 126 -0.24 11.31 24.58
C LYS A 126 -0.37 9.78 24.55
N PRO A 127 0.75 9.03 24.61
CA PRO A 127 0.72 7.59 24.39
C PRO A 127 0.08 6.79 25.53
N GLY A 128 -0.13 7.40 26.70
CA GLY A 128 -0.62 6.70 27.89
C GLY A 128 0.40 5.75 28.51
N LEU A 129 1.63 5.70 27.96
CA LEU A 129 2.76 4.89 28.42
C LEU A 129 3.99 5.76 28.59
N SER A 130 4.85 5.43 29.55
CA SER A 130 6.18 5.97 29.69
C SER A 130 7.24 4.98 29.17
N ALA A 131 8.47 5.46 28.96
CA ALA A 131 9.58 4.57 28.60
C ALA A 131 9.82 3.46 29.64
N ALA A 132 9.58 3.75 30.91
CA ALA A 132 9.70 2.77 32.01
C ALA A 132 8.63 1.67 31.98
N ASP A 133 7.54 1.87 31.25
CA ASP A 133 6.49 0.86 31.11
C ASP A 133 6.83 -0.18 30.03
N VAL A 134 7.62 0.20 29.03
CA VAL A 134 7.91 -0.62 27.85
C VAL A 134 8.45 -2.03 28.22
N PRO A 135 9.43 -2.21 29.11
CA PRO A 135 9.93 -3.54 29.48
C PRO A 135 8.90 -4.41 30.21
N ARG A 136 7.83 -3.82 30.71
CA ARG A 136 6.77 -4.50 31.48
C ARG A 136 5.55 -4.88 30.61
N LEU A 137 5.54 -4.51 29.34
CA LEU A 137 4.44 -4.85 28.43
C LEU A 137 4.30 -6.37 28.30
N LYS A 138 3.04 -6.81 28.30
CA LYS A 138 2.67 -8.22 28.09
C LYS A 138 1.62 -8.30 26.99
N VAL A 139 1.65 -9.39 26.21
CA VAL A 139 0.59 -9.67 25.25
C VAL A 139 -0.73 -9.80 25.99
N LYS A 140 -1.71 -8.97 25.63
CA LYS A 140 -3.04 -8.98 26.22
C LYS A 140 -3.96 -9.95 25.49
N TRP A 141 -3.93 -9.92 24.17
CA TRP A 141 -4.61 -10.83 23.26
C TRP A 141 -3.90 -10.84 21.91
N ALA A 142 -4.19 -11.83 21.11
CA ALA A 142 -3.73 -11.94 19.71
C ALA A 142 -4.92 -12.30 18.84
N PHE A 143 -4.99 -11.73 17.63
CA PHE A 143 -6.04 -12.00 16.65
C PHE A 143 -5.44 -12.64 15.40
N GLY A 144 -5.88 -13.86 15.08
CA GLY A 144 -5.54 -14.52 13.82
C GLY A 144 -6.54 -14.15 12.74
N PHE A 145 -6.08 -13.69 11.58
CA PHE A 145 -6.96 -13.39 10.44
C PHE A 145 -7.46 -14.70 9.83
N PRO A 146 -8.79 -15.00 9.85
CA PRO A 146 -9.32 -16.26 9.36
C PRO A 146 -9.01 -16.48 7.87
N GLY A 147 -8.27 -17.55 7.58
CA GLY A 147 -7.88 -17.92 6.22
C GLY A 147 -6.72 -17.13 5.63
N ASP A 148 -6.09 -16.25 6.40
CA ASP A 148 -4.94 -15.46 5.97
C ASP A 148 -3.66 -15.84 6.71
N SER A 149 -2.55 -15.93 6.00
CA SER A 149 -1.23 -16.15 6.57
C SER A 149 -0.43 -14.87 6.76
N ARG A 150 -0.96 -13.71 6.37
CA ARG A 150 -0.25 -12.42 6.35
C ARG A 150 -1.12 -11.27 6.82
N ALA A 151 -0.50 -10.34 7.55
CA ALA A 151 -1.08 -9.10 8.01
C ALA A 151 -0.15 -7.93 7.65
N PHE A 152 -0.50 -7.18 6.62
CA PHE A 152 0.30 -6.04 6.15
C PHE A 152 -0.26 -4.69 6.58
N ALA A 153 -1.57 -4.65 6.90
CA ALA A 153 -2.24 -3.41 7.22
C ALA A 153 -1.83 -2.91 8.60
N GLN A 154 -1.51 -1.61 8.69
CA GLN A 154 -1.35 -0.98 9.99
C GLN A 154 -2.73 -0.87 10.66
N PRO A 155 -2.87 -1.32 11.93
CA PRO A 155 -4.11 -1.15 12.66
C PRO A 155 -4.34 0.32 13.04
N SER A 156 -5.61 0.73 13.01
CA SER A 156 -6.08 2.00 13.59
C SER A 156 -6.80 1.71 14.88
N VAL A 157 -6.52 2.49 15.92
CA VAL A 157 -7.13 2.33 17.26
C VAL A 157 -7.89 3.59 17.60
N VAL A 158 -9.22 3.53 17.52
CA VAL A 158 -10.09 4.69 17.67
C VAL A 158 -11.30 4.32 18.54
N GLY A 159 -11.54 5.11 19.57
CA GLY A 159 -12.72 4.97 20.42
C GLY A 159 -12.86 3.59 21.08
N GLY A 160 -11.77 2.99 21.50
CA GLY A 160 -11.73 1.66 22.11
C GLY A 160 -11.92 0.50 21.12
N ARG A 161 -11.76 0.74 19.82
CA ARG A 161 -11.81 -0.28 18.77
C ARG A 161 -10.52 -0.34 17.98
N VAL A 162 -10.18 -1.53 17.50
CA VAL A 162 -9.11 -1.74 16.52
C VAL A 162 -9.76 -2.00 15.16
N PHE A 163 -9.38 -1.19 14.16
CA PHE A 163 -9.79 -1.37 12.77
C PHE A 163 -8.58 -1.85 11.97
N VAL A 164 -8.71 -2.95 11.25
CA VAL A 164 -7.57 -3.54 10.53
C VAL A 164 -8.03 -4.30 9.30
N GLY A 165 -7.27 -4.13 8.20
CA GLY A 165 -7.44 -4.90 6.96
C GLY A 165 -6.66 -6.21 6.99
N SER A 166 -7.00 -7.12 6.07
CA SER A 166 -6.30 -8.40 5.90
C SER A 166 -5.90 -8.65 4.44
N ALA A 167 -4.92 -9.51 4.24
CA ALA A 167 -4.51 -9.98 2.91
C ALA A 167 -5.63 -10.76 2.21
N GLY A 168 -6.55 -11.37 2.95
CA GLY A 168 -7.75 -12.00 2.44
C GLY A 168 -8.86 -11.03 2.03
N GLY A 169 -8.63 -9.72 2.12
CA GLY A 169 -9.62 -8.71 1.74
C GLY A 169 -10.74 -8.52 2.76
N LYS A 170 -10.58 -8.97 3.99
CA LYS A 170 -11.51 -8.63 5.08
C LYS A 170 -11.01 -7.42 5.85
N VAL A 171 -11.93 -6.57 6.28
CA VAL A 171 -11.70 -5.51 7.24
C VAL A 171 -12.46 -5.85 8.51
N PHE A 172 -11.82 -5.71 9.64
CA PHE A 172 -12.37 -6.04 10.95
C PHE A 172 -12.48 -4.81 11.84
N SER A 173 -13.52 -4.75 12.63
CA SER A 173 -13.60 -3.90 13.82
C SER A 173 -13.62 -4.79 15.05
N LEU A 174 -12.57 -4.68 15.88
CA LEU A 174 -12.37 -5.48 17.07
C LEU A 174 -12.51 -4.60 18.32
N ASP A 175 -12.89 -5.18 19.43
CA ASP A 175 -12.82 -4.54 20.73
C ASP A 175 -11.34 -4.45 21.18
N ALA A 176 -10.86 -3.25 21.49
CA ALA A 176 -9.46 -3.05 21.88
C ALA A 176 -9.10 -3.67 23.23
N ALA A 177 -10.07 -3.94 24.09
CA ALA A 177 -9.84 -4.55 25.40
C ALA A 177 -9.77 -6.08 25.36
N THR A 178 -10.57 -6.72 24.49
CA THR A 178 -10.76 -8.18 24.47
C THR A 178 -10.33 -8.85 23.19
N GLY A 179 -10.26 -8.11 22.07
CA GLY A 179 -9.99 -8.63 20.74
C GLY A 179 -11.20 -9.30 20.07
N CYS A 180 -12.39 -9.30 20.69
CA CYS A 180 -13.59 -9.84 20.05
C CYS A 180 -14.02 -9.00 18.84
N THR A 181 -14.74 -9.61 17.91
CA THR A 181 -15.16 -8.99 16.63
C THR A 181 -16.53 -8.36 16.76
N TYR A 182 -16.61 -7.04 16.56
CA TYR A 182 -17.89 -6.35 16.40
C TYR A 182 -18.50 -6.60 15.02
N TRP A 183 -17.70 -6.43 13.97
CA TRP A 183 -18.12 -6.67 12.59
C TRP A 183 -16.90 -6.97 11.69
N SER A 184 -17.18 -7.59 10.56
CA SER A 184 -16.24 -7.71 9.45
C SER A 184 -16.90 -7.31 8.14
N PHE A 185 -16.12 -6.74 7.22
CA PHE A 185 -16.52 -6.37 5.86
C PHE A 185 -15.63 -7.06 4.86
N LYS A 186 -16.17 -7.56 3.73
CA LYS A 186 -15.41 -8.18 2.64
C LYS A 186 -15.22 -7.16 1.51
N ALA A 187 -13.98 -6.77 1.24
CA ALA A 187 -13.58 -5.99 0.07
C ALA A 187 -13.36 -6.89 -1.16
N ASP A 188 -13.27 -6.29 -2.35
CA ASP A 188 -13.06 -7.01 -3.61
C ASP A 188 -11.60 -7.50 -3.76
N GLY A 189 -10.66 -6.87 -3.06
CA GLY A 189 -9.23 -7.21 -3.04
C GLY A 189 -8.62 -7.16 -1.63
N ALA A 190 -7.36 -7.58 -1.52
CA ALA A 190 -6.60 -7.48 -0.27
C ALA A 190 -6.55 -6.04 0.24
N VAL A 191 -6.71 -5.84 1.55
CA VAL A 191 -6.68 -4.52 2.18
C VAL A 191 -5.38 -4.39 2.97
N ARG A 192 -4.46 -3.59 2.42
CA ARG A 192 -3.15 -3.29 3.00
C ARG A 192 -3.08 -1.93 3.68
N THR A 193 -3.99 -1.03 3.31
CA THR A 193 -4.03 0.32 3.86
C THR A 193 -4.43 0.33 5.32
N ALA A 194 -3.96 1.30 6.10
CA ALA A 194 -4.60 1.63 7.37
C ALA A 194 -6.03 2.12 7.13
N ILE A 195 -6.89 1.93 8.12
CA ILE A 195 -8.29 2.34 8.04
C ILE A 195 -8.43 3.74 8.64
N THR A 196 -8.81 4.72 7.84
CA THR A 196 -9.02 6.09 8.30
C THR A 196 -10.46 6.28 8.77
N ILE A 197 -10.64 6.63 10.03
CA ILE A 197 -11.97 6.90 10.60
C ILE A 197 -12.23 8.39 10.61
N ALA A 198 -13.32 8.83 9.99
CA ALA A 198 -13.67 10.24 10.01
C ALA A 198 -15.19 10.44 10.05
N ARG A 199 -15.59 11.64 10.45
CA ARG A 199 -16.97 12.09 10.38
C ARG A 199 -17.09 13.19 9.33
N PRO A 200 -17.82 12.96 8.23
CA PRO A 200 -18.14 14.02 7.26
C PRO A 200 -18.81 15.22 7.91
N LYS A 201 -18.79 16.34 7.19
CA LYS A 201 -19.37 17.61 7.71
C LYS A 201 -20.88 17.51 7.93
N THR A 202 -21.56 16.74 7.07
CA THR A 202 -23.00 16.51 7.15
C THR A 202 -23.24 15.13 7.74
N GLY A 203 -23.87 15.05 8.89
CA GLY A 203 -24.20 13.79 9.55
C GLY A 203 -23.48 13.52 10.86
N SER A 204 -24.01 12.55 11.62
CA SER A 204 -23.53 12.20 12.97
C SER A 204 -22.72 10.91 13.04
N ARG A 205 -22.66 10.14 11.92
CA ARG A 205 -21.98 8.83 11.88
C ARG A 205 -20.49 8.97 11.56
N TYR A 206 -19.71 8.07 12.10
CA TYR A 206 -18.33 7.87 11.70
C TYR A 206 -18.27 6.88 10.52
N ILE A 207 -17.36 7.16 9.58
CA ILE A 207 -17.14 6.36 8.39
C ILE A 207 -15.70 5.84 8.42
N ALA A 208 -15.50 4.58 8.08
CA ALA A 208 -14.21 3.95 7.91
C ALA A 208 -13.86 3.92 6.42
N TYR A 209 -12.75 4.57 6.06
CA TYR A 209 -12.24 4.66 4.69
C TYR A 209 -10.99 3.83 4.52
N PHE A 210 -10.88 3.13 3.40
CA PHE A 210 -9.72 2.32 3.05
C PHE A 210 -9.65 2.06 1.54
N GLY A 211 -8.54 1.52 1.09
CA GLY A 211 -8.35 1.07 -0.29
C GLY A 211 -7.93 -0.39 -0.36
N ASP A 212 -8.13 -1.01 -1.51
CA ASP A 212 -7.69 -2.38 -1.76
C ASP A 212 -6.66 -2.48 -2.89
N LEU A 213 -6.06 -3.67 -3.05
CA LEU A 213 -5.07 -3.96 -4.09
C LEU A 213 -5.69 -4.16 -5.49
N ARG A 214 -6.96 -3.78 -5.69
CA ARG A 214 -7.63 -3.70 -7.01
C ARG A 214 -7.95 -2.26 -7.41
N GLY A 215 -7.36 -1.29 -6.71
CA GLY A 215 -7.57 0.12 -6.99
C GLY A 215 -8.95 0.63 -6.60
N THR A 216 -9.65 -0.06 -5.71
CA THR A 216 -10.98 0.33 -5.24
C THR A 216 -10.88 0.99 -3.85
N ALA A 217 -11.46 2.17 -3.72
CA ALA A 217 -11.65 2.86 -2.46
C ALA A 217 -13.05 2.56 -1.89
N TYR A 218 -13.13 2.47 -0.57
CA TYR A 218 -14.34 2.12 0.16
C TYR A 218 -14.65 3.12 1.26
N ALA A 219 -15.93 3.28 1.53
CA ALA A 219 -16.47 3.86 2.74
C ALA A 219 -17.48 2.90 3.35
N VAL A 220 -17.29 2.52 4.60
CA VAL A 220 -18.22 1.71 5.36
C VAL A 220 -18.59 2.43 6.66
N ASP A 221 -19.78 2.19 7.16
CA ASP A 221 -20.20 2.71 8.47
C ASP A 221 -19.28 2.11 9.56
N ALA A 222 -18.57 2.95 10.29
CA ALA A 222 -17.58 2.51 11.27
C ALA A 222 -18.20 1.75 12.46
N SER A 223 -19.49 1.91 12.71
CA SER A 223 -20.20 1.22 13.80
C SER A 223 -20.67 -0.17 13.42
N SER A 224 -21.14 -0.35 12.17
CA SER A 224 -21.80 -1.57 11.71
C SER A 224 -21.04 -2.33 10.63
N GLY A 225 -20.07 -1.72 9.94
CA GLY A 225 -19.40 -2.28 8.77
C GLY A 225 -20.24 -2.25 7.48
N ALA A 226 -21.44 -1.62 7.50
CA ALA A 226 -22.29 -1.54 6.32
C ALA A 226 -21.64 -0.67 5.23
N LEU A 227 -21.66 -1.16 3.98
CA LEU A 227 -21.14 -0.41 2.83
C LEU A 227 -21.96 0.86 2.61
N ILE A 228 -21.27 2.00 2.46
CA ILE A 228 -21.85 3.27 2.09
C ILE A 228 -21.62 3.53 0.60
N TRP A 229 -20.35 3.46 0.18
CA TRP A 229 -19.95 3.52 -1.21
C TRP A 229 -18.64 2.77 -1.44
N LYS A 230 -18.43 2.35 -2.70
CA LYS A 230 -17.14 1.92 -3.21
C LYS A 230 -16.94 2.47 -4.62
N VAL A 231 -15.71 2.81 -4.97
CA VAL A 231 -15.36 3.33 -6.29
C VAL A 231 -13.99 2.81 -6.72
N ASN A 232 -13.91 2.26 -7.94
CA ASN A 232 -12.64 1.90 -8.55
C ASN A 232 -12.06 3.14 -9.22
N LEU A 233 -10.83 3.52 -8.84
CA LEU A 233 -10.21 4.78 -9.22
C LEU A 233 -9.31 4.68 -10.46
N ASP A 234 -8.96 3.47 -10.88
CA ASP A 234 -8.15 3.27 -12.07
C ASP A 234 -8.51 1.96 -12.76
N LYS A 235 -8.65 2.00 -14.09
CA LYS A 235 -8.99 0.84 -14.90
C LYS A 235 -7.77 0.04 -15.35
N HIS A 236 -6.56 0.51 -15.06
CA HIS A 236 -5.35 -0.24 -15.35
C HIS A 236 -5.36 -1.56 -14.55
N PRO A 237 -5.12 -2.72 -15.18
CA PRO A 237 -5.32 -4.02 -14.54
C PRO A 237 -4.40 -4.26 -13.32
N TYR A 238 -3.30 -3.53 -13.27
CA TYR A 238 -2.32 -3.62 -12.17
C TYR A 238 -2.39 -2.47 -11.19
N ALA A 239 -3.35 -1.54 -11.34
CA ALA A 239 -3.53 -0.44 -10.41
C ALA A 239 -3.90 -0.94 -9.01
N ARG A 240 -3.32 -0.31 -7.98
CA ARG A 240 -3.47 -0.69 -6.57
C ARG A 240 -3.54 0.52 -5.66
N ILE A 241 -4.24 0.38 -4.55
CA ILE A 241 -4.16 1.33 -3.43
C ILE A 241 -3.36 0.65 -2.32
N THR A 242 -2.09 1.04 -2.18
CA THR A 242 -1.18 0.54 -1.15
C THR A 242 -0.94 1.57 -0.06
N GLY A 243 -0.86 2.84 -0.42
CA GLY A 243 -0.80 3.97 0.50
C GLY A 243 -2.17 4.22 1.15
N SER A 244 -2.16 4.54 2.44
CA SER A 244 -3.40 4.76 3.20
C SER A 244 -4.09 6.06 2.76
N PRO A 245 -5.39 6.03 2.43
CA PRO A 245 -6.15 7.24 2.16
C PRO A 245 -6.19 8.17 3.37
N ILE A 246 -6.17 9.47 3.13
CA ILE A 246 -6.26 10.48 4.17
C ILE A 246 -7.54 11.31 4.03
N PHE A 247 -8.23 11.51 5.14
CA PHE A 247 -9.41 12.40 5.20
C PHE A 247 -8.98 13.82 5.59
N TYR A 248 -9.42 14.80 4.81
CA TYR A 248 -9.19 16.21 5.11
C TYR A 248 -10.36 17.08 4.61
N GLU A 249 -11.00 17.81 5.51
CA GLU A 249 -12.08 18.79 5.22
C GLU A 249 -13.19 18.27 4.28
N GLY A 250 -13.65 17.04 4.50
CA GLY A 250 -14.72 16.43 3.70
C GLY A 250 -14.25 15.79 2.40
N ARG A 251 -12.94 15.75 2.18
CA ARG A 251 -12.29 15.06 1.05
C ARG A 251 -11.58 13.82 1.53
N LEU A 252 -11.58 12.80 0.69
CA LEU A 252 -10.71 11.63 0.83
C LEU A 252 -9.66 11.69 -0.26
N LEU A 253 -8.39 11.83 0.12
CA LEU A 253 -7.27 11.82 -0.81
C LEU A 253 -6.71 10.40 -0.88
N VAL A 254 -6.68 9.81 -2.08
CA VAL A 254 -6.36 8.40 -2.31
C VAL A 254 -5.18 8.29 -3.25
N PRO A 255 -4.03 7.77 -2.80
CA PRO A 255 -2.87 7.55 -3.65
C PRO A 255 -3.02 6.27 -4.48
N MET A 256 -2.47 6.28 -5.69
CA MET A 256 -2.51 5.15 -6.62
C MET A 256 -1.11 4.69 -7.00
N ALA A 257 -0.86 3.42 -6.82
CA ALA A 257 0.32 2.69 -7.25
C ALA A 257 -0.06 1.55 -8.19
N SER A 258 0.92 0.79 -8.66
CA SER A 258 0.67 -0.41 -9.45
C SER A 258 1.64 -1.54 -9.12
N PHE A 259 1.37 -2.68 -9.72
CA PHE A 259 2.28 -3.80 -9.78
C PHE A 259 2.65 -4.15 -11.24
N GLU A 260 2.56 -3.16 -12.13
CA GLU A 260 2.88 -3.34 -13.56
C GLU A 260 4.35 -3.69 -13.77
N GLU A 261 5.24 -3.13 -12.96
CA GLU A 261 6.68 -3.45 -12.99
C GLU A 261 6.97 -4.95 -12.89
N ALA A 262 6.22 -5.68 -12.05
CA ALA A 262 6.34 -7.13 -11.96
C ALA A 262 5.72 -7.85 -13.15
N SER A 263 4.70 -7.28 -13.79
CA SER A 263 4.10 -7.84 -15.00
C SER A 263 5.00 -7.67 -16.22
N GLY A 264 5.87 -6.68 -16.20
CA GLY A 264 6.94 -6.48 -17.18
C GLY A 264 7.90 -7.68 -17.32
N ILE A 265 7.91 -8.61 -16.34
CA ILE A 265 8.66 -9.87 -16.41
C ILE A 265 8.25 -10.72 -17.63
N ALA A 266 6.95 -10.73 -17.97
CA ALA A 266 6.44 -11.55 -19.06
C ALA A 266 6.91 -11.01 -20.42
N PRO A 267 7.62 -11.80 -21.25
CA PRO A 267 8.18 -11.30 -22.49
C PRO A 267 7.16 -10.75 -23.50
N GLY A 268 5.93 -11.25 -23.46
CA GLY A 268 4.83 -10.79 -24.32
C GLY A 268 4.01 -9.61 -23.74
N TYR A 269 4.34 -9.15 -22.54
CA TYR A 269 3.64 -8.02 -21.94
C TYR A 269 4.00 -6.70 -22.63
N LYS A 270 2.99 -5.92 -22.97
CA LYS A 270 3.18 -4.60 -23.58
C LYS A 270 3.50 -3.58 -22.49
N CYS A 271 4.77 -3.52 -22.11
CA CYS A 271 5.26 -2.65 -21.04
C CYS A 271 5.57 -1.25 -21.53
N CYS A 272 5.30 -0.17 -20.78
CA CYS A 272 4.48 -0.09 -19.60
C CYS A 272 3.54 1.11 -19.75
N THR A 273 2.40 1.09 -19.10
CA THR A 273 1.35 2.09 -19.35
C THR A 273 0.72 2.68 -18.10
N PHE A 274 1.08 2.18 -16.93
CA PHE A 274 0.57 2.71 -15.67
C PHE A 274 1.12 4.11 -15.39
N ARG A 275 0.26 4.95 -14.86
CA ARG A 275 0.61 6.31 -14.39
C ARG A 275 0.24 6.42 -12.93
N GLY A 276 1.22 6.64 -12.06
CA GLY A 276 0.96 7.00 -10.67
C GLY A 276 0.00 8.18 -10.59
N SER A 277 -0.81 8.25 -9.55
CA SER A 277 -1.77 9.36 -9.40
C SER A 277 -2.22 9.57 -7.96
N LEU A 278 -2.78 10.74 -7.71
CA LEU A 278 -3.51 11.08 -6.50
C LEU A 278 -4.94 11.48 -6.89
N ALA A 279 -5.93 10.86 -6.27
CA ALA A 279 -7.34 11.20 -6.46
C ALA A 279 -7.91 11.86 -5.22
N SER A 280 -8.79 12.85 -5.41
CA SER A 280 -9.61 13.44 -4.35
C SER A 280 -11.06 13.03 -4.57
N LEU A 281 -11.66 12.46 -3.54
CA LEU A 281 -13.06 12.08 -3.54
C LEU A 281 -13.84 12.94 -2.55
N ASP A 282 -15.09 13.20 -2.85
CA ASP A 282 -16.05 13.62 -1.87
C ASP A 282 -16.26 12.47 -0.86
N ALA A 283 -15.96 12.71 0.39
CA ALA A 283 -15.90 11.64 1.39
C ALA A 283 -17.28 11.05 1.73
N GLU A 284 -18.38 11.80 1.52
CA GLU A 284 -19.73 11.30 1.76
C GLU A 284 -20.25 10.39 0.64
N THR A 285 -19.95 10.75 -0.61
CA THR A 285 -20.58 10.16 -1.79
C THR A 285 -19.65 9.26 -2.61
N GLY A 286 -18.32 9.36 -2.38
CA GLY A 286 -17.32 8.71 -3.22
C GLY A 286 -17.12 9.34 -4.60
N ARG A 287 -17.83 10.44 -4.91
CA ARG A 287 -17.68 11.14 -6.19
C ARG A 287 -16.28 11.72 -6.33
N GLN A 288 -15.61 11.38 -7.43
CA GLN A 288 -14.29 11.95 -7.74
C GLN A 288 -14.41 13.45 -8.00
N LEU A 289 -13.66 14.24 -7.23
CA LEU A 289 -13.57 15.69 -7.37
C LEU A 289 -12.50 16.06 -8.38
N TRP A 290 -11.33 15.42 -8.27
CA TRP A 290 -10.23 15.51 -9.22
C TRP A 290 -9.34 14.27 -9.14
N LYS A 291 -8.54 14.04 -10.20
CA LYS A 291 -7.46 13.05 -10.23
C LYS A 291 -6.27 13.66 -10.97
N SER A 292 -5.12 13.65 -10.34
CA SER A 292 -3.87 14.18 -10.88
C SER A 292 -2.84 13.07 -11.03
N TYR A 293 -2.24 12.99 -12.20
CA TYR A 293 -1.22 12.01 -12.50
C TYR A 293 0.16 12.52 -12.10
N THR A 294 1.01 11.62 -11.60
CA THR A 294 2.43 11.88 -11.37
C THR A 294 3.21 11.81 -12.67
N VAL A 295 2.84 10.91 -13.57
CA VAL A 295 3.33 10.89 -14.96
C VAL A 295 2.43 11.78 -15.78
N LEU A 296 2.91 12.98 -16.17
CA LEU A 296 2.07 14.04 -16.76
C LEU A 296 1.58 13.67 -18.15
N ASP A 297 2.46 13.13 -18.99
CA ASP A 297 2.12 12.70 -20.33
C ASP A 297 1.52 11.29 -20.36
N PRO A 298 0.49 11.06 -21.21
CA PRO A 298 -0.01 9.71 -21.40
C PRO A 298 1.01 8.83 -22.12
N PRO A 299 1.13 7.53 -21.78
CA PRO A 299 2.05 6.61 -22.43
C PRO A 299 1.79 6.49 -23.92
N LYS A 300 2.86 6.51 -24.71
CA LYS A 300 2.85 6.33 -26.17
C LYS A 300 3.82 5.22 -26.55
N ALA A 301 3.59 4.57 -27.68
CA ALA A 301 4.55 3.67 -28.27
C ALA A 301 5.84 4.43 -28.59
N PHE A 302 7.02 3.93 -28.14
CA PHE A 302 8.28 4.65 -28.36
C PHE A 302 9.40 3.75 -28.95
N LYS A 303 9.48 2.48 -28.55
CA LYS A 303 10.47 1.54 -29.12
C LYS A 303 9.93 0.10 -29.12
N LYS A 304 10.66 -0.81 -29.74
CA LYS A 304 10.45 -2.25 -29.61
C LYS A 304 11.49 -2.83 -28.65
N ASN A 305 11.09 -3.81 -27.86
CA ASN A 305 12.00 -4.58 -27.02
C ASN A 305 12.87 -5.55 -27.87
N LYS A 306 13.82 -6.24 -27.23
CA LYS A 306 14.76 -7.16 -27.91
C LYS A 306 14.07 -8.32 -28.67
N ASN A 307 12.83 -8.63 -28.33
CA ASN A 307 12.01 -9.67 -28.98
C ASN A 307 11.00 -9.11 -29.98
N GLY A 308 11.08 -7.82 -30.31
CA GLY A 308 10.19 -7.14 -31.25
C GLY A 308 8.85 -6.66 -30.67
N GLY A 309 8.61 -6.88 -29.38
CA GLY A 309 7.41 -6.42 -28.68
C GLY A 309 7.37 -4.89 -28.54
N GLN A 310 6.20 -4.29 -28.76
CA GLN A 310 6.04 -2.84 -28.65
C GLN A 310 6.10 -2.40 -27.17
N MET A 311 6.95 -1.43 -26.87
CA MET A 311 7.06 -0.78 -25.58
C MET A 311 6.36 0.58 -25.59
N TYR A 312 5.86 0.96 -24.43
CA TYR A 312 5.11 2.21 -24.21
C TYR A 312 5.74 2.97 -23.04
N GLY A 313 5.63 4.29 -23.07
CA GLY A 313 6.08 5.18 -22.01
C GLY A 313 5.68 6.64 -22.29
N PRO A 314 5.89 7.53 -21.31
CA PRO A 314 6.40 7.29 -19.96
C PRO A 314 5.42 6.52 -19.07
N ALA A 315 5.91 5.77 -18.08
CA ALA A 315 5.10 5.01 -17.14
C ALA A 315 5.82 4.86 -15.79
N GLY A 316 5.09 4.58 -14.72
CA GLY A 316 5.62 4.41 -13.37
C GLY A 316 5.24 5.54 -12.43
N ALA A 317 6.18 6.03 -11.64
CA ALA A 317 6.05 7.08 -10.62
C ALA A 317 4.84 6.85 -9.69
N GLY A 318 4.65 5.60 -9.26
CA GLY A 318 3.55 5.17 -8.39
C GLY A 318 3.57 5.88 -7.05
N VAL A 319 2.39 6.23 -6.51
CA VAL A 319 2.25 6.76 -5.15
C VAL A 319 1.80 5.63 -4.24
N TRP A 320 2.75 4.98 -3.55
CA TRP A 320 2.45 3.80 -2.75
C TRP A 320 2.54 4.02 -1.22
N SER A 321 2.77 5.27 -0.81
CA SER A 321 2.73 5.75 0.56
C SER A 321 1.55 6.70 0.81
N ALA A 322 1.24 7.00 2.09
CA ALA A 322 0.14 7.87 2.45
C ALA A 322 0.45 9.35 2.11
N PRO A 323 -0.51 10.11 1.55
CA PRO A 323 -0.36 11.55 1.31
C PRO A 323 -0.25 12.34 2.61
N THR A 324 0.45 13.48 2.58
CA THR A 324 0.65 14.36 3.75
C THR A 324 0.01 15.71 3.53
N ILE A 325 -0.76 16.18 4.49
CA ILE A 325 -1.48 17.47 4.40
C ILE A 325 -0.64 18.61 4.95
N ASP A 326 -0.50 19.65 4.16
CA ASP A 326 -0.06 20.97 4.59
C ASP A 326 -1.25 21.95 4.61
N ALA A 327 -1.88 22.03 5.75
CA ALA A 327 -3.03 22.92 5.94
C ALA A 327 -2.66 24.40 5.78
N LYS A 328 -1.44 24.80 6.15
CA LYS A 328 -0.95 26.18 6.05
C LYS A 328 -0.87 26.65 4.59
N ARG A 329 -0.35 25.79 3.70
CA ARG A 329 -0.17 26.11 2.27
C ARG A 329 -1.32 25.62 1.40
N LYS A 330 -2.27 24.87 1.98
CA LYS A 330 -3.36 24.16 1.27
C LYS A 330 -2.82 23.21 0.20
N LEU A 331 -1.74 22.50 0.55
CA LEU A 331 -1.06 21.54 -0.30
C LEU A 331 -1.17 20.12 0.29
N VAL A 332 -1.09 19.16 -0.60
CA VAL A 332 -0.88 17.75 -0.26
C VAL A 332 0.45 17.30 -0.89
N TYR A 333 1.29 16.68 -0.08
CA TYR A 333 2.56 16.11 -0.51
C TYR A 333 2.41 14.61 -0.73
N VAL A 334 2.99 14.12 -1.82
CA VAL A 334 3.13 12.69 -2.11
C VAL A 334 4.57 12.37 -2.46
N ALA A 335 4.97 11.15 -2.22
CA ALA A 335 6.25 10.60 -2.60
C ALA A 335 6.04 9.55 -3.69
N THR A 336 6.91 9.50 -4.68
CA THR A 336 6.79 8.62 -5.85
C THR A 336 7.89 7.57 -5.90
N GLY A 337 7.58 6.47 -6.56
CA GLY A 337 8.54 5.46 -6.96
C GLY A 337 9.18 5.76 -8.32
N ASP A 338 9.85 4.77 -8.84
CA ASP A 338 10.66 4.76 -10.04
C ASP A 338 9.89 4.95 -11.36
N SER A 339 10.64 5.11 -12.45
CA SER A 339 10.15 5.03 -13.83
C SER A 339 10.25 3.58 -14.33
N TYR A 340 9.20 3.07 -14.99
CA TYR A 340 9.21 1.72 -15.55
C TYR A 340 9.84 1.63 -16.95
N THR A 341 10.28 2.75 -17.52
CA THR A 341 10.71 2.84 -18.91
C THR A 341 11.88 3.81 -19.10
N ASP A 342 12.58 3.72 -20.25
CA ASP A 342 13.65 4.65 -20.59
C ASP A 342 13.16 6.06 -20.98
N VAL A 343 11.85 6.29 -20.99
CA VAL A 343 11.33 7.65 -21.21
C VAL A 343 11.49 8.43 -19.92
N GLU A 344 12.30 9.48 -19.98
CA GLU A 344 12.68 10.25 -18.81
C GLU A 344 11.48 10.85 -18.07
N LEU A 345 11.50 10.73 -16.74
CA LEU A 345 10.55 11.30 -15.83
C LEU A 345 11.27 12.16 -14.78
N ASN A 346 10.85 13.41 -14.64
CA ASN A 346 11.31 14.29 -13.55
C ASN A 346 10.42 14.17 -12.28
N THR A 347 9.48 13.24 -12.29
CA THR A 347 8.49 13.02 -11.24
C THR A 347 8.61 11.63 -10.58
N SER A 348 9.54 10.78 -11.04
CA SER A 348 9.94 9.56 -10.33
C SER A 348 10.89 9.92 -9.19
N ASP A 349 10.91 9.12 -8.14
CA ASP A 349 11.79 9.28 -6.96
C ASP A 349 11.80 10.70 -6.44
N ALA A 350 10.62 11.25 -6.30
CA ALA A 350 10.39 12.67 -6.06
C ALA A 350 9.34 12.91 -4.96
N ILE A 351 9.42 14.08 -4.35
CA ILE A 351 8.32 14.64 -3.57
C ILE A 351 7.57 15.64 -4.45
N LEU A 352 6.27 15.42 -4.59
CA LEU A 352 5.38 16.27 -5.37
C LEU A 352 4.39 16.99 -4.45
N ALA A 353 4.11 18.24 -4.77
CA ALA A 353 3.09 19.04 -4.09
C ALA A 353 1.93 19.34 -5.02
N PHE A 354 0.73 18.99 -4.61
CA PHE A 354 -0.50 19.30 -5.32
C PHE A 354 -1.39 20.22 -4.49
N ARG A 355 -2.19 21.05 -5.13
CA ARG A 355 -3.23 21.83 -4.44
C ARG A 355 -4.36 20.90 -3.99
N ILE A 356 -4.79 21.03 -2.74
CA ILE A 356 -5.87 20.18 -2.18
C ILE A 356 -7.21 20.45 -2.88
N ASP A 357 -7.46 21.70 -3.28
CA ASP A 357 -8.75 22.13 -3.84
C ASP A 357 -9.03 21.57 -5.24
N ASN A 358 -8.01 21.52 -6.11
CA ASN A 358 -8.19 21.22 -7.54
C ASN A 358 -7.17 20.21 -8.11
N GLY A 359 -6.21 19.75 -7.32
CA GLY A 359 -5.21 18.76 -7.73
C GLY A 359 -4.11 19.29 -8.66
N SER A 360 -4.01 20.62 -8.89
CA SER A 360 -2.94 21.14 -9.74
C SER A 360 -1.56 20.92 -9.09
N LEU A 361 -0.61 20.47 -9.90
CA LEU A 361 0.80 20.30 -9.50
C LEU A 361 1.43 21.68 -9.27
N VAL A 362 2.04 21.87 -8.10
CA VAL A 362 2.67 23.15 -7.71
C VAL A 362 4.18 23.10 -7.86
N TRP A 363 4.79 22.00 -7.41
CA TRP A 363 6.23 21.77 -7.54
C TRP A 363 6.58 20.29 -7.48
N VAL A 364 7.76 19.95 -7.97
CA VAL A 364 8.41 18.65 -7.91
C VAL A 364 9.81 18.84 -7.35
N SER A 365 10.23 17.92 -6.47
CA SER A 365 11.60 17.81 -5.97
C SER A 365 12.06 16.38 -6.17
N GLN A 366 12.65 16.09 -7.34
CA GLN A 366 13.27 14.81 -7.65
C GLN A 366 14.64 14.72 -6.98
N VAL A 367 14.93 13.63 -6.30
CA VAL A 367 16.20 13.41 -5.59
C VAL A 367 17.05 12.30 -6.20
N THR A 368 16.44 11.40 -6.97
CA THR A 368 17.13 10.38 -7.76
C THR A 368 16.62 10.48 -9.20
N ALA A 369 17.46 10.96 -10.11
CA ALA A 369 17.13 11.02 -11.53
C ALA A 369 17.53 9.71 -12.22
N HIS A 370 16.88 9.42 -13.37
CA HIS A 370 17.18 8.26 -14.21
C HIS A 370 17.02 6.91 -13.49
N ASP A 371 16.15 6.84 -12.50
CA ASP A 371 15.79 5.57 -11.87
C ASP A 371 14.73 4.86 -12.72
N ASN A 372 15.21 4.07 -13.67
CA ASN A 372 14.38 3.29 -14.59
C ASN A 372 14.49 1.83 -14.20
N PHE A 373 13.42 1.23 -13.71
CA PHE A 373 13.47 -0.14 -13.21
C PHE A 373 12.13 -0.88 -13.44
N ILE A 374 12.24 -2.19 -13.62
CA ILE A 374 11.15 -3.15 -13.42
C ILE A 374 11.71 -4.39 -12.72
N VAL A 375 10.92 -5.09 -11.94
CA VAL A 375 11.34 -6.22 -11.07
C VAL A 375 12.12 -7.33 -11.82
N ALA A 376 11.97 -7.42 -13.16
CA ALA A 376 12.62 -8.43 -13.99
C ALA A 376 14.08 -8.13 -14.36
N CYS A 377 14.60 -6.96 -14.02
CA CYS A 377 15.92 -6.51 -14.48
C CYS A 377 17.06 -6.99 -13.56
N PRO A 378 18.29 -7.08 -14.09
CA PRO A 378 18.70 -6.76 -15.47
C PRO A 378 18.45 -7.84 -16.52
N ASN A 379 18.27 -9.12 -16.17
CA ASN A 379 18.43 -10.21 -17.12
C ASN A 379 17.21 -11.13 -17.29
N ARG A 380 16.05 -10.76 -16.78
CA ARG A 380 14.86 -11.63 -16.73
C ARG A 380 13.74 -11.26 -17.70
N SER A 381 13.83 -10.13 -18.42
CA SER A 381 12.81 -9.70 -19.36
C SER A 381 13.39 -8.87 -20.50
N PRO A 382 12.89 -9.04 -21.74
CA PRO A 382 13.21 -8.15 -22.85
C PRO A 382 12.64 -6.73 -22.66
N ASN A 383 11.74 -6.52 -21.70
CA ASN A 383 11.13 -5.24 -21.40
C ASN A 383 11.97 -4.37 -20.45
N CYS A 384 13.12 -4.87 -19.99
CA CYS A 384 14.00 -4.08 -19.12
C CYS A 384 14.41 -2.78 -19.80
N PRO A 385 14.44 -1.65 -19.09
CA PRO A 385 15.09 -0.43 -19.55
C PRO A 385 16.53 -0.68 -19.99
N GLU A 386 17.03 0.07 -20.97
CA GLU A 386 18.42 -0.02 -21.44
C GLU A 386 19.39 0.55 -20.42
N VAL A 387 19.00 1.65 -19.79
CA VAL A 387 19.73 2.27 -18.69
C VAL A 387 18.97 1.99 -17.41
N LEU A 388 19.49 1.04 -16.63
CA LEU A 388 18.87 0.66 -15.36
C LEU A 388 19.23 1.65 -14.27
N GLY A 389 18.22 2.03 -13.51
CA GLY A 389 18.36 2.70 -12.23
C GLY A 389 18.49 1.73 -11.06
N PRO A 390 18.68 2.25 -9.86
CA PRO A 390 18.89 1.48 -8.64
C PRO A 390 17.60 1.01 -7.93
N ASP A 391 16.41 1.39 -8.40
CA ASP A 391 15.11 1.15 -7.74
C ASP A 391 15.06 1.75 -6.33
N TYR A 392 15.23 3.05 -6.24
CA TYR A 392 15.32 3.78 -4.96
C TYR A 392 14.03 4.50 -4.57
N ASP A 393 12.90 3.93 -4.86
CA ASP A 393 11.59 4.46 -4.50
C ASP A 393 11.50 5.17 -3.15
N PHE A 394 10.64 6.17 -3.07
CA PHE A 394 10.11 6.63 -1.82
C PHE A 394 8.95 5.73 -1.34
N GLY A 395 9.29 4.68 -0.58
CA GLY A 395 8.30 3.80 0.07
C GLY A 395 7.67 4.40 1.32
N THR A 396 8.14 5.56 1.74
CA THR A 396 7.69 6.23 2.97
C THR A 396 6.84 7.46 2.65
N SER A 397 5.89 7.77 3.54
CA SER A 397 5.15 9.03 3.45
C SER A 397 6.05 10.20 3.80
N PRO A 398 6.00 11.33 3.08
CA PRO A 398 6.62 12.57 3.54
C PRO A 398 6.08 12.94 4.92
N ILE A 399 6.91 13.44 5.80
CA ILE A 399 6.51 13.95 7.12
C ILE A 399 6.67 15.47 7.12
N LEU A 400 5.64 16.21 7.51
CA LEU A 400 5.70 17.65 7.67
C LEU A 400 5.85 18.02 9.15
N ARG A 401 6.93 18.69 9.53
CA ARG A 401 7.15 19.13 10.92
C ARG A 401 7.38 20.62 11.01
N THR A 402 7.01 21.17 12.14
CA THR A 402 7.33 22.57 12.50
C THR A 402 8.50 22.56 13.47
N LEU A 403 9.60 23.19 13.08
CA LEU A 403 10.81 23.33 13.88
C LEU A 403 10.64 24.42 14.96
N ALA A 404 11.56 24.43 15.94
CA ALA A 404 11.70 25.55 16.84
C ALA A 404 11.89 26.84 16.01
N GLY A 405 11.13 27.89 16.32
CA GLY A 405 11.12 29.13 15.53
C GLY A 405 10.08 29.19 14.41
N GLY A 406 9.24 28.16 14.26
CA GLY A 406 8.05 28.20 13.39
C GLY A 406 8.27 27.86 11.91
N LYS A 407 9.52 27.67 11.48
CA LYS A 407 9.84 27.18 10.14
C LYS A 407 9.39 25.73 9.99
N GLN A 408 8.81 25.38 8.82
CA GLN A 408 8.44 24.01 8.55
C GLN A 408 9.47 23.29 7.67
N ILE A 409 9.57 21.99 7.84
CA ILE A 409 10.42 21.09 7.06
C ILE A 409 9.61 19.85 6.66
N ILE A 410 9.84 19.37 5.43
CA ILE A 410 9.42 18.04 4.99
C ILE A 410 10.60 17.11 5.19
N VAL A 411 10.35 15.96 5.82
CA VAL A 411 11.34 14.88 5.91
C VAL A 411 10.81 13.69 5.14
N ALA A 412 11.64 13.08 4.29
CA ALA A 412 11.31 11.91 3.52
C ALA A 412 12.49 10.92 3.51
N ALA A 413 12.20 9.63 3.55
CA ALA A 413 13.21 8.59 3.55
C ALA A 413 12.98 7.63 2.39
N GLN A 414 14.05 7.09 1.82
CA GLN A 414 14.07 6.41 0.53
C GLN A 414 14.75 5.04 0.62
N LYS A 415 14.45 4.13 -0.29
CA LYS A 415 15.14 2.83 -0.45
C LYS A 415 16.67 2.98 -0.60
N SER A 416 17.15 4.11 -1.08
CA SER A 416 18.59 4.42 -1.12
C SER A 416 19.30 4.39 0.25
N GLY A 417 18.55 4.27 1.34
CA GLY A 417 19.08 4.43 2.70
C GLY A 417 19.36 5.88 3.06
N VAL A 418 18.87 6.85 2.29
CA VAL A 418 19.04 8.29 2.53
C VAL A 418 17.75 8.88 3.10
N VAL A 419 17.91 9.72 4.10
CA VAL A 419 16.86 10.59 4.65
C VAL A 419 17.11 12.01 4.18
N TRP A 420 16.07 12.65 3.67
CA TRP A 420 16.09 13.98 3.04
C TRP A 420 15.30 14.97 3.86
N GLY A 421 15.84 16.17 4.07
CA GLY A 421 15.12 17.32 4.62
C GLY A 421 14.88 18.36 3.54
N LEU A 422 13.64 18.76 3.32
CA LEU A 422 13.25 19.67 2.23
C LEU A 422 12.49 20.89 2.78
N ASP A 423 12.67 22.03 2.12
CA ASP A 423 12.01 23.28 2.45
C ASP A 423 10.70 23.46 1.68
N PRO A 424 9.52 23.34 2.32
CA PRO A 424 8.25 23.52 1.63
C PRO A 424 8.01 24.95 1.14
N ASP A 425 8.62 25.96 1.76
CA ASP A 425 8.53 27.37 1.35
C ASP A 425 9.39 27.67 0.12
N GLN A 426 10.36 26.81 -0.20
CA GLN A 426 11.24 26.92 -1.35
C GLN A 426 11.03 25.79 -2.37
N LYS A 427 9.76 25.41 -2.61
CA LYS A 427 9.35 24.41 -3.62
C LYS A 427 10.06 23.06 -3.44
N GLY A 428 10.24 22.62 -2.19
CA GLY A 428 10.89 21.35 -1.90
C GLY A 428 12.41 21.35 -2.08
N ARG A 429 13.09 22.52 -2.04
CA ARG A 429 14.55 22.57 -2.09
C ARG A 429 15.15 21.72 -0.96
N VAL A 430 16.06 20.82 -1.31
CA VAL A 430 16.80 20.01 -0.36
C VAL A 430 17.64 20.90 0.56
N LEU A 431 17.46 20.78 1.85
CA LEU A 431 18.24 21.47 2.90
C LEU A 431 19.41 20.61 3.37
N TRP A 432 19.15 19.31 3.52
CA TRP A 432 20.12 18.31 3.94
C TRP A 432 19.74 16.93 3.44
N SER A 433 20.74 16.04 3.37
CA SER A 433 20.56 14.62 3.12
C SER A 433 21.53 13.83 3.99
N THR A 434 21.08 12.71 4.55
CA THR A 434 21.91 11.88 5.44
C THR A 434 21.72 10.41 5.08
N LYS A 435 22.80 9.75 4.70
CA LYS A 435 22.81 8.30 4.44
C LYS A 435 22.90 7.54 5.77
N ILE A 436 21.98 6.60 5.98
CA ILE A 436 21.88 5.81 7.22
C ILE A 436 21.92 4.30 6.97
N GLY A 437 21.90 3.85 5.72
CA GLY A 437 21.96 2.46 5.28
C GLY A 437 22.64 2.33 3.93
N ALA A 438 22.92 1.13 3.50
CA ALA A 438 23.50 0.85 2.17
C ALA A 438 22.51 1.18 1.05
N GLY A 439 21.24 0.82 1.25
CA GLY A 439 20.19 0.92 0.25
C GLY A 439 20.22 -0.23 -0.75
N SER A 440 19.07 -0.61 -1.25
CA SER A 440 18.90 -1.61 -2.31
C SER A 440 17.46 -1.61 -2.82
N VAL A 441 17.20 -2.40 -3.85
CA VAL A 441 15.85 -2.60 -4.44
C VAL A 441 14.80 -3.11 -3.42
N GLN A 442 15.24 -3.78 -2.37
CA GLN A 442 14.40 -4.32 -1.28
C GLN A 442 14.95 -3.92 0.10
N GLY A 443 15.58 -2.78 0.20
CA GLY A 443 16.26 -2.33 1.40
C GLY A 443 16.17 -0.84 1.60
N GLY A 444 17.04 -0.32 2.46
CA GLY A 444 16.98 1.07 2.87
C GLY A 444 15.74 1.34 3.73
N VAL A 445 15.10 2.48 3.55
CA VAL A 445 13.92 2.87 4.33
C VAL A 445 12.66 2.73 3.49
N GLU A 446 11.82 1.73 3.77
CA GLU A 446 10.63 1.45 2.96
C GLU A 446 9.30 1.76 3.66
N TRP A 447 9.05 1.23 4.83
CA TRP A 447 7.69 1.14 5.37
C TRP A 447 7.32 2.26 6.34
N GLY A 448 8.03 3.34 6.28
CA GLY A 448 7.76 4.51 7.05
C GLY A 448 8.83 4.79 8.10
N HIS A 449 8.98 6.05 8.38
CA HIS A 449 9.76 6.63 9.45
C HIS A 449 8.81 7.43 10.35
N SER A 450 9.30 7.95 11.45
CA SER A 450 8.51 8.78 12.38
C SER A 450 9.30 10.01 12.77
N ALA A 451 8.61 11.04 13.26
CA ALA A 451 9.28 12.24 13.73
C ALA A 451 8.53 12.85 14.93
N ASP A 452 9.25 13.10 15.99
CA ASP A 452 8.76 13.90 17.10
C ASP A 452 8.93 15.42 16.83
N ARG A 453 9.13 16.22 17.82
CA ARG A 453 9.28 17.68 17.65
C ARG A 453 10.66 18.09 17.16
N GLU A 454 11.69 17.29 17.39
CA GLU A 454 13.10 17.63 17.19
C GLU A 454 13.81 16.66 16.27
N ASN A 455 13.40 15.38 16.25
CA ASN A 455 14.12 14.31 15.62
C ASN A 455 13.24 13.50 14.67
N THR A 456 13.86 12.87 13.69
CA THR A 456 13.24 11.80 12.87
C THR A 456 13.92 10.47 13.16
N TYR A 457 13.15 9.40 13.13
CA TYR A 457 13.57 8.03 13.42
C TYR A 457 13.28 7.16 12.21
N ALA A 458 14.33 6.63 11.58
CA ALA A 458 14.19 5.84 10.37
C ALA A 458 14.81 4.45 10.57
N ALA A 459 14.02 3.43 10.29
CA ALA A 459 14.45 2.04 10.31
C ALA A 459 14.93 1.63 8.91
N VAL A 460 16.09 1.00 8.86
CA VAL A 460 16.72 0.48 7.64
C VAL A 460 16.62 -1.03 7.65
N SER A 461 16.14 -1.63 6.57
CA SER A 461 16.11 -3.09 6.38
C SER A 461 17.35 -3.63 5.65
N ASP A 462 17.81 -2.97 4.59
CA ASP A 462 18.95 -3.33 3.76
C ASP A 462 18.98 -4.81 3.31
N VAL A 463 17.80 -5.41 3.10
CA VAL A 463 17.64 -6.86 2.88
C VAL A 463 18.47 -7.37 1.70
N SER A 464 18.66 -6.59 0.66
CA SER A 464 19.38 -7.00 -0.57
C SER A 464 20.74 -6.32 -0.72
N ALA A 465 21.25 -5.66 0.33
CA ALA A 465 22.52 -4.93 0.27
C ALA A 465 23.77 -5.84 0.43
N GLY A 466 23.58 -7.14 0.69
CA GLY A 466 24.68 -8.10 0.84
C GLY A 466 25.60 -7.76 2.00
N VAL A 467 26.91 -7.74 1.75
CA VAL A 467 27.93 -7.46 2.77
C VAL A 467 27.93 -6.02 3.30
N ASP A 468 27.32 -5.11 2.57
CA ASP A 468 27.20 -3.71 2.93
C ASP A 468 25.94 -3.40 3.77
N ALA A 469 25.12 -4.42 4.04
CA ALA A 469 23.90 -4.29 4.81
C ALA A 469 24.17 -3.72 6.21
N GLN A 470 23.41 -2.68 6.57
CA GLN A 470 23.45 -2.04 7.86
C GLN A 470 22.04 -1.89 8.47
N PRO A 471 21.31 -3.02 8.65
CA PRO A 471 19.96 -2.95 9.19
C PRO A 471 19.96 -2.39 10.61
N GLY A 472 18.95 -1.58 10.91
CA GLY A 472 18.87 -0.96 12.22
C GLY A 472 17.93 0.23 12.24
N ILE A 473 18.04 1.03 13.30
CA ILE A 473 17.29 2.28 13.44
C ILE A 473 18.23 3.43 13.76
N SER A 474 18.04 4.56 13.11
CA SER A 474 18.82 5.79 13.32
C SER A 474 17.91 6.94 13.73
N ALA A 475 18.39 7.79 14.62
CA ALA A 475 17.79 9.08 14.95
C ALA A 475 18.60 10.23 14.36
N LEU A 476 17.91 11.16 13.67
CA LEU A 476 18.49 12.34 13.06
C LEU A 476 17.80 13.61 13.56
N LYS A 477 18.53 14.70 13.70
CA LYS A 477 17.94 16.02 13.99
C LYS A 477 17.14 16.52 12.79
N LEU A 478 15.89 16.90 13.01
CA LEU A 478 15.03 17.44 11.95
C LEU A 478 15.62 18.66 11.25
N ALA A 479 16.24 19.57 12.02
CA ALA A 479 16.73 20.83 11.48
C ALA A 479 17.96 20.69 10.57
N THR A 480 18.81 19.69 10.80
CA THR A 480 20.15 19.61 10.18
C THR A 480 20.44 18.27 9.50
N GLY A 481 19.67 17.23 9.78
CA GLY A 481 19.95 15.86 9.35
C GLY A 481 21.12 15.19 10.10
N GLU A 482 21.67 15.84 11.13
CA GLU A 482 22.75 15.27 11.95
C GLU A 482 22.30 13.98 12.61
N LYS A 483 23.07 12.90 12.45
CA LYS A 483 22.82 11.62 13.10
C LYS A 483 23.17 11.70 14.58
N ILE A 484 22.17 11.49 15.44
CA ILE A 484 22.32 11.56 16.91
C ILE A 484 22.81 10.21 17.44
N TRP A 485 22.18 9.14 16.98
CA TRP A 485 22.54 7.76 17.32
C TRP A 485 22.04 6.78 16.25
N SER A 486 22.60 5.58 16.28
CA SER A 486 22.16 4.44 15.48
C SER A 486 22.24 3.19 16.35
N THR A 487 21.26 2.30 16.20
CA THR A 487 21.24 0.99 16.85
C THR A 487 21.04 -0.07 15.77
N PRO A 488 21.95 -1.07 15.68
CA PRO A 488 21.77 -2.15 14.71
C PRO A 488 20.53 -2.99 15.03
N ALA A 489 19.98 -3.64 14.03
CA ALA A 489 18.95 -4.67 14.23
C ALA A 489 19.54 -5.85 15.02
N PRO A 490 18.73 -6.54 15.85
CA PRO A 490 19.16 -7.70 16.64
C PRO A 490 19.49 -8.91 15.76
#